data_5a805b2f0d2231c63d1e2928856a56b1
#
_entry.id   5a805b2f0d2231c63d1e2928856a56b1
#
_cell.length_a   1.000
_cell.length_b   1.000
_cell.length_c   1.000
_cell.angle_alpha   90.00
_cell.angle_beta   90.00
_cell.angle_gamma   90.00
#
_symmetry.space_group_name_H-M   'P 1'
#
loop_
_entity.id
_entity.type
_entity.pdbx_description
1 polymer ?
#
loop_
_entity_poly.entity_id
_entity_poly.type
_entity_poly.pdbx_seq_one_letter_code
_entity_poly.pdbx_strand_id
1 'polypeptide(L)'
;MYFHLILTDDCNLCCSYCRAKAFENLEVSEGERAVQIDESLPNEMAYDPEILYRFLESDPSPTLTFYGGEPLLRTDLVERIVREAPVKRFMIQTNGLLLDRLPPDILGRFVTILVSLDGRKALTDANRGNGVYDRVMENIRIIRARGYTGELIARMTVTEKTDIVEAVHHLASNADYSFSSIHWQIDANFAGDFSLRRFRKWADDCYNPGIRMLVDDWVDHMETEGSVLRWYPFLDPMEDLLYERESRLRCGSGYANYTIMTDGNIGPCPVMIGMSQYYVGHISRSHPLELDHVIIRGECTDCGIRTFCGGRCLYSNITQPWGVAERGLVCGTIESLRHALIAALPRVRRLIDEGTIVPGDFAHEKFNGCEIIP
;
A
#
# COMPACT_ATOMS: atom_id res chain seq x y z
N MET A 1 -4.03 13.41 -10.54
CA MET A 1 -4.59 12.68 -9.37
C MET A 1 -4.27 11.19 -9.50
N TYR A 2 -4.37 10.44 -8.41
CA TYR A 2 -4.20 8.99 -8.36
C TYR A 2 -5.54 8.33 -8.08
N PHE A 3 -5.85 7.26 -8.82
CA PHE A 3 -7.11 6.54 -8.65
C PHE A 3 -6.85 5.04 -8.56
N HIS A 4 -7.33 4.41 -7.49
CA HIS A 4 -7.50 2.97 -7.45
C HIS A 4 -8.81 2.63 -8.16
N LEU A 5 -8.78 1.73 -9.12
CA LEU A 5 -9.93 1.27 -9.87
C LEU A 5 -10.28 -0.15 -9.44
N ILE A 6 -11.45 -0.31 -8.84
CA ILE A 6 -11.96 -1.62 -8.45
C ILE A 6 -12.66 -2.25 -9.65
N LEU A 7 -12.11 -3.33 -10.16
CA LEU A 7 -12.70 -4.10 -11.25
C LEU A 7 -13.66 -5.17 -10.76
N THR A 8 -13.32 -5.81 -9.64
CA THR A 8 -14.09 -6.88 -9.02
C THR A 8 -13.74 -7.00 -7.54
N ASP A 9 -14.68 -7.44 -6.73
CA ASP A 9 -14.46 -7.82 -5.34
C ASP A 9 -14.01 -9.29 -5.22
N ASP A 10 -14.12 -10.07 -6.29
CA ASP A 10 -13.72 -11.48 -6.30
C ASP A 10 -12.20 -11.64 -6.25
N CYS A 11 -11.77 -12.69 -5.56
CA CYS A 11 -10.35 -13.06 -5.48
C CYS A 11 -10.20 -14.59 -5.58
N ASN A 12 -9.16 -15.04 -6.26
CA ASN A 12 -8.80 -16.47 -6.35
C ASN A 12 -7.95 -16.94 -5.17
N LEU A 13 -7.78 -16.13 -4.12
CA LEU A 13 -7.12 -16.48 -2.87
C LEU A 13 -8.02 -16.16 -1.67
N CYS A 14 -7.74 -16.84 -0.53
CA CYS A 14 -8.33 -16.55 0.78
C CYS A 14 -7.20 -16.42 1.80
N CYS A 15 -6.50 -15.27 1.78
CA CYS A 15 -5.35 -15.03 2.66
C CYS A 15 -5.79 -14.92 4.12
N SER A 16 -4.96 -15.42 5.05
CA SER A 16 -5.29 -15.50 6.49
C SER A 16 -5.61 -14.17 7.16
N TYR A 17 -5.10 -13.08 6.63
CA TYR A 17 -5.30 -11.70 7.11
C TYR A 17 -6.26 -10.90 6.21
N CYS A 18 -6.79 -11.49 5.13
CA CYS A 18 -7.73 -10.80 4.27
C CYS A 18 -9.08 -10.67 4.98
N ARG A 19 -9.60 -9.47 5.01
CA ARG A 19 -10.91 -9.17 5.62
C ARG A 19 -11.98 -8.88 4.56
N ALA A 20 -11.69 -9.16 3.30
CA ALA A 20 -12.56 -8.78 2.18
C ALA A 20 -12.94 -7.29 2.26
N LYS A 21 -14.21 -6.96 2.38
CA LYS A 21 -14.65 -5.61 2.75
C LYS A 21 -14.42 -5.45 4.26
N ALA A 22 -13.50 -4.55 4.63
CA ALA A 22 -13.04 -4.42 6.03
C ALA A 22 -14.16 -4.21 7.04
N PHE A 23 -15.26 -3.55 6.64
CA PHE A 23 -16.41 -3.23 7.48
C PHE A 23 -17.38 -4.41 7.70
N GLU A 24 -17.33 -5.48 6.91
CA GLU A 24 -18.19 -6.67 7.12
C GLU A 24 -17.89 -7.37 8.45
N ASN A 25 -16.75 -7.09 9.04
CA ASN A 25 -16.27 -7.65 10.30
C ASN A 25 -16.26 -6.64 11.45
N LEU A 26 -16.83 -5.45 11.27
CA LEU A 26 -16.96 -4.48 12.36
C LEU A 26 -18.08 -4.96 13.31
N GLU A 27 -17.70 -5.59 14.40
CA GLU A 27 -18.53 -5.57 15.60
C GLU A 27 -18.56 -4.13 16.08
N VAL A 28 -19.67 -3.43 15.82
CA VAL A 28 -19.88 -2.06 16.27
C VAL A 28 -19.90 -2.08 17.79
N SER A 29 -18.84 -1.61 18.43
CA SER A 29 -18.89 -1.32 19.86
C SER A 29 -19.94 -0.25 20.08
N GLU A 30 -20.88 -0.49 20.98
CA GLU A 30 -21.95 0.43 21.35
C GLU A 30 -21.33 1.81 21.67
N GLY A 31 -21.56 2.79 20.81
CA GLY A 31 -21.20 4.20 21.04
C GLY A 31 -20.34 4.90 20.01
N GLU A 32 -19.65 4.22 19.10
CA GLU A 32 -18.76 4.86 18.14
C GLU A 32 -19.18 4.62 16.68
N ARG A 33 -19.68 5.68 16.07
CA ARG A 33 -19.84 5.95 14.64
C ARG A 33 -20.36 4.78 13.79
N ALA A 34 -21.67 4.60 13.79
CA ALA A 34 -22.32 3.76 12.81
C ALA A 34 -21.85 4.13 11.39
N VAL A 35 -21.14 3.23 10.74
CA VAL A 35 -20.77 3.36 9.33
C VAL A 35 -21.97 2.90 8.51
N GLN A 36 -22.43 3.75 7.59
CA GLN A 36 -23.47 3.37 6.64
C GLN A 36 -22.83 2.57 5.51
N ILE A 37 -23.25 1.32 5.38
CA ILE A 37 -22.73 0.40 4.38
C ILE A 37 -23.66 0.40 3.17
N ASP A 38 -23.09 0.56 1.99
CA ASP A 38 -23.79 0.41 0.71
C ASP A 38 -23.77 -1.06 0.31
N GLU A 39 -24.84 -1.77 0.63
CA GLU A 39 -25.03 -3.17 0.26
C GLU A 39 -25.39 -3.36 -1.22
N SER A 40 -25.65 -2.28 -1.95
CA SER A 40 -26.06 -2.32 -3.36
C SER A 40 -24.88 -2.36 -4.34
N LEU A 41 -23.64 -2.22 -3.86
CA LEU A 41 -22.46 -2.26 -4.72
C LEU A 41 -22.37 -3.59 -5.48
N PRO A 42 -22.28 -3.53 -6.82
CA PRO A 42 -22.08 -4.74 -7.63
C PRO A 42 -20.69 -5.35 -7.37
N ASN A 43 -20.58 -6.66 -7.44
CA ASN A 43 -19.30 -7.36 -7.26
C ASN A 43 -18.29 -7.07 -8.38
N GLU A 44 -18.75 -6.68 -9.55
CA GLU A 44 -17.94 -6.36 -10.72
C GLU A 44 -18.28 -4.97 -11.25
N MET A 45 -17.35 -4.36 -11.98
CA MET A 45 -17.54 -3.08 -12.64
C MET A 45 -18.80 -3.10 -13.52
N ALA A 46 -19.82 -2.30 -13.15
CA ALA A 46 -21.14 -2.32 -13.73
C ALA A 46 -21.47 -1.11 -14.62
N TYR A 47 -20.48 -0.26 -14.91
CA TYR A 47 -20.64 0.90 -15.79
C TYR A 47 -19.83 0.76 -17.08
N ASP A 48 -20.22 1.52 -18.11
CA ASP A 48 -19.48 1.56 -19.37
C ASP A 48 -18.12 2.26 -19.16
N PRO A 49 -16.98 1.65 -19.54
CA PRO A 49 -15.66 2.26 -19.48
C PRO A 49 -15.57 3.66 -20.09
N GLU A 50 -16.38 3.99 -21.07
CA GLU A 50 -16.45 5.33 -21.67
C GLU A 50 -16.79 6.44 -20.65
N ILE A 51 -17.53 6.12 -19.60
CA ILE A 51 -17.81 7.07 -18.50
C ILE A 51 -16.55 7.33 -17.69
N LEU A 52 -15.78 6.28 -17.41
CA LEU A 52 -14.49 6.38 -16.76
C LEU A 52 -13.49 7.20 -17.61
N TYR A 53 -13.45 6.97 -18.93
CA TYR A 53 -12.51 7.67 -19.81
C TYR A 53 -12.78 9.17 -19.83
N ARG A 54 -14.03 9.60 -19.94
CA ARG A 54 -14.41 11.01 -19.87
C ARG A 54 -14.05 11.67 -18.54
N PHE A 55 -14.21 10.94 -17.45
CA PHE A 55 -13.81 11.41 -16.12
C PHE A 55 -12.29 11.61 -16.05
N LEU A 56 -11.52 10.61 -16.49
CA LEU A 56 -10.05 10.67 -16.44
C LEU A 56 -9.46 11.70 -17.40
N GLU A 57 -10.09 11.94 -18.54
CA GLU A 57 -9.66 12.95 -19.53
C GLU A 57 -9.64 14.38 -18.96
N SER A 58 -10.45 14.64 -17.93
CA SER A 58 -10.52 15.94 -17.25
C SER A 58 -9.33 16.19 -16.30
N ASP A 59 -8.48 15.19 -16.05
CA ASP A 59 -7.22 15.32 -15.31
C ASP A 59 -6.05 15.33 -16.31
N PRO A 60 -5.17 16.35 -16.34
CA PRO A 60 -4.06 16.43 -17.28
C PRO A 60 -3.01 15.32 -17.10
N SER A 61 -2.96 14.68 -15.91
CA SER A 61 -1.97 13.64 -15.59
C SER A 61 -2.52 12.61 -14.60
N PRO A 62 -3.56 11.85 -14.95
CA PRO A 62 -4.11 10.83 -14.08
C PRO A 62 -3.17 9.63 -14.01
N THR A 63 -3.07 9.04 -12.83
CA THR A 63 -2.46 7.72 -12.62
C THR A 63 -3.54 6.75 -12.18
N LEU A 64 -3.64 5.62 -12.86
CA LEU A 64 -4.66 4.61 -12.60
C LEU A 64 -4.03 3.33 -12.08
N THR A 65 -4.44 2.90 -10.89
CA THR A 65 -4.00 1.66 -10.26
C THR A 65 -5.14 0.64 -10.29
N PHE A 66 -4.98 -0.47 -11.01
CA PHE A 66 -5.93 -1.57 -10.95
C PHE A 66 -5.86 -2.25 -9.59
N TYR A 67 -7.02 -2.41 -8.98
CA TYR A 67 -7.17 -2.92 -7.63
C TYR A 67 -8.48 -3.72 -7.48
N GLY A 68 -8.75 -4.26 -6.29
CA GLY A 68 -9.97 -4.98 -5.96
C GLY A 68 -9.68 -6.22 -5.14
N GLY A 69 -10.44 -7.29 -5.31
CA GLY A 69 -10.09 -8.61 -4.84
C GLY A 69 -8.82 -9.09 -5.55
N GLU A 70 -8.95 -9.52 -6.81
CA GLU A 70 -7.81 -9.74 -7.71
C GLU A 70 -8.14 -9.17 -9.09
N PRO A 71 -7.52 -8.05 -9.49
CA PRO A 71 -7.86 -7.37 -10.74
C PRO A 71 -7.59 -8.23 -11.99
N LEU A 72 -6.64 -9.15 -11.95
CA LEU A 72 -6.33 -10.04 -13.08
C LEU A 72 -7.34 -11.16 -13.30
N LEU A 73 -8.36 -11.32 -12.47
CA LEU A 73 -9.55 -12.10 -12.82
C LEU A 73 -10.31 -11.46 -13.98
N ARG A 74 -10.18 -10.14 -14.14
CA ARG A 74 -10.77 -9.36 -15.21
C ARG A 74 -9.69 -8.82 -16.15
N THR A 75 -8.80 -9.71 -16.62
CA THR A 75 -7.74 -9.38 -17.59
C THR A 75 -8.32 -8.73 -18.85
N ASP A 76 -9.52 -9.13 -19.27
CA ASP A 76 -10.27 -8.54 -20.38
C ASP A 76 -10.50 -7.02 -20.19
N LEU A 77 -10.95 -6.61 -19.01
CA LEU A 77 -11.15 -5.19 -18.68
C LEU A 77 -9.82 -4.45 -18.52
N VAL A 78 -8.82 -5.09 -17.87
CA VAL A 78 -7.48 -4.50 -17.74
C VAL A 78 -6.92 -4.17 -19.13
N GLU A 79 -6.93 -5.13 -20.06
CA GLU A 79 -6.44 -4.92 -21.43
C GLU A 79 -7.20 -3.81 -22.15
N ARG A 80 -8.53 -3.84 -22.09
CA ARG A 80 -9.39 -2.82 -22.71
C ARG A 80 -9.06 -1.43 -22.18
N ILE A 81 -9.04 -1.25 -20.87
CA ILE A 81 -8.80 0.05 -20.23
C ILE A 81 -7.37 0.55 -20.53
N VAL A 82 -6.36 -0.32 -20.49
CA VAL A 82 -4.98 0.06 -20.80
C VAL A 82 -4.83 0.52 -22.26
N ARG A 83 -5.61 -0.04 -23.20
CA ARG A 83 -5.57 0.34 -24.61
C ARG A 83 -6.35 1.61 -24.92
N GLU A 84 -7.49 1.81 -24.28
CA GLU A 84 -8.50 2.82 -24.65
C GLU A 84 -8.49 4.06 -23.74
N ALA A 85 -8.15 3.92 -22.45
CA ALA A 85 -8.22 5.04 -21.53
C ALA A 85 -7.18 6.14 -21.81
N PRO A 86 -7.53 7.44 -21.63
CA PRO A 86 -6.64 8.58 -21.83
C PRO A 86 -5.63 8.73 -20.67
N VAL A 87 -4.97 7.63 -20.30
CA VAL A 87 -4.05 7.53 -19.17
C VAL A 87 -2.68 7.12 -19.65
N LYS A 88 -1.65 7.80 -19.16
CA LYS A 88 -0.25 7.49 -19.50
C LYS A 88 0.44 6.62 -18.47
N ARG A 89 -0.06 6.59 -17.25
CA ARG A 89 0.57 5.93 -16.10
C ARG A 89 -0.40 4.92 -15.49
N PHE A 90 -0.11 3.66 -15.73
CA PHE A 90 -0.86 2.55 -15.14
C PHE A 90 -0.02 1.84 -14.08
N MET A 91 -0.67 1.45 -13.00
CA MET A 91 -0.13 0.57 -11.97
C MET A 91 -1.11 -0.57 -11.71
N ILE A 92 -0.66 -1.63 -11.12
CA ILE A 92 -1.51 -2.74 -10.69
C ILE A 92 -1.02 -3.32 -9.37
N GLN A 93 -1.95 -3.56 -8.45
CA GLN A 93 -1.69 -4.38 -7.27
C GLN A 93 -2.36 -5.73 -7.45
N THR A 94 -1.57 -6.81 -7.38
CA THR A 94 -2.03 -8.17 -7.68
C THR A 94 -1.42 -9.18 -6.71
N ASN A 95 -2.12 -10.30 -6.52
CA ASN A 95 -1.54 -11.47 -5.85
C ASN A 95 -0.49 -12.21 -6.70
N GLY A 96 -0.33 -11.82 -7.96
CA GLY A 96 0.72 -12.30 -8.86
C GLY A 96 0.45 -13.65 -9.54
N LEU A 97 -0.62 -14.36 -9.19
CA LEU A 97 -0.89 -15.70 -9.73
C LEU A 97 -1.23 -15.72 -11.23
N LEU A 98 -1.69 -14.59 -11.75
CA LEU A 98 -2.18 -14.46 -13.13
C LEU A 98 -1.37 -13.48 -13.98
N LEU A 99 -0.19 -13.04 -13.52
CA LEU A 99 0.65 -12.08 -14.24
C LEU A 99 1.09 -12.59 -15.61
N ASP A 100 1.25 -13.90 -15.76
CA ASP A 100 1.57 -14.55 -17.04
C ASP A 100 0.47 -14.43 -18.11
N ARG A 101 -0.75 -14.03 -17.73
CA ARG A 101 -1.86 -13.80 -18.66
C ARG A 101 -1.75 -12.47 -19.41
N LEU A 102 -1.02 -11.50 -18.84
CA LEU A 102 -0.87 -10.18 -19.48
C LEU A 102 0.00 -10.27 -20.74
N PRO A 103 -0.49 -9.76 -21.89
CA PRO A 103 0.31 -9.65 -23.10
C PRO A 103 1.49 -8.68 -22.91
N PRO A 104 2.61 -8.86 -23.65
CA PRO A 104 3.81 -8.00 -23.50
C PRO A 104 3.54 -6.52 -23.76
N ASP A 105 2.67 -6.17 -24.69
CA ASP A 105 2.30 -4.78 -25.00
C ASP A 105 1.50 -4.12 -23.85
N ILE A 106 0.71 -4.88 -23.13
CA ILE A 106 0.00 -4.43 -21.94
C ILE A 106 0.95 -4.32 -20.74
N LEU A 107 1.81 -5.34 -20.54
CA LEU A 107 2.84 -5.30 -19.49
C LEU A 107 3.71 -4.06 -19.59
N GLY A 108 4.16 -3.68 -20.78
CA GLY A 108 5.00 -2.50 -21.01
C GLY A 108 4.32 -1.16 -20.69
N ARG A 109 3.01 -1.13 -20.49
CA ARG A 109 2.26 0.07 -20.08
C ARG A 109 2.23 0.30 -18.57
N PHE A 110 2.55 -0.72 -17.76
CA PHE A 110 2.61 -0.57 -16.32
C PHE A 110 3.94 0.05 -15.89
N VAL A 111 3.88 1.22 -15.24
CA VAL A 111 5.07 1.84 -14.63
C VAL A 111 5.48 1.11 -13.35
N THR A 112 4.49 0.55 -12.63
CA THR A 112 4.71 -0.19 -11.38
C THR A 112 3.76 -1.38 -11.29
N ILE A 113 4.29 -2.53 -10.91
CA ILE A 113 3.52 -3.73 -10.51
C ILE A 113 3.84 -4.01 -9.04
N LEU A 114 2.80 -3.99 -8.20
CA LEU A 114 2.88 -4.34 -6.79
C LEU A 114 2.46 -5.80 -6.63
N VAL A 115 3.42 -6.66 -6.28
CA VAL A 115 3.18 -8.11 -6.15
C VAL A 115 3.12 -8.51 -4.68
N SER A 116 2.05 -9.17 -4.33
CA SER A 116 1.81 -9.61 -2.95
C SER A 116 2.68 -10.80 -2.56
N LEU A 117 3.72 -10.58 -1.75
CA LEU A 117 4.61 -11.59 -1.17
C LEU A 117 4.95 -11.20 0.27
N ASP A 118 5.01 -12.17 1.19
CA ASP A 118 5.21 -11.89 2.63
C ASP A 118 6.64 -12.22 3.13
N GLY A 119 7.50 -12.74 2.28
CA GLY A 119 8.84 -13.20 2.61
C GLY A 119 9.11 -14.58 2.05
N ARG A 120 9.77 -15.47 2.81
CA ARG A 120 10.07 -16.84 2.37
C ARG A 120 8.82 -17.64 2.02
N LYS A 121 9.02 -18.68 1.21
CA LYS A 121 7.98 -19.60 0.78
C LYS A 121 7.09 -20.09 1.93
N ALA A 122 7.67 -20.56 3.03
CA ALA A 122 6.91 -21.08 4.16
C ALA A 122 5.94 -20.03 4.75
N LEU A 123 6.37 -18.77 4.89
CA LEU A 123 5.55 -17.69 5.41
C LEU A 123 4.49 -17.26 4.38
N THR A 124 4.89 -17.07 3.13
CA THR A 124 3.98 -16.67 2.06
C THR A 124 2.88 -17.71 1.85
N ASP A 125 3.25 -18.99 1.76
CA ASP A 125 2.28 -20.08 1.56
C ASP A 125 1.37 -20.25 2.80
N ALA A 126 1.89 -20.10 4.02
CA ALA A 126 1.08 -20.15 5.25
C ALA A 126 0.03 -19.05 5.34
N ASN A 127 0.29 -17.88 4.76
CA ASN A 127 -0.63 -16.75 4.76
C ASN A 127 -1.57 -16.75 3.56
N ARG A 128 -1.07 -17.11 2.37
CA ARG A 128 -1.77 -16.91 1.09
C ARG A 128 -2.29 -18.18 0.46
N GLY A 129 -1.72 -19.36 0.80
CA GLY A 129 -2.09 -20.66 0.29
C GLY A 129 -0.90 -21.42 -0.30
N ASN A 130 -0.99 -22.74 -0.27
CA ASN A 130 0.08 -23.62 -0.74
C ASN A 130 0.44 -23.38 -2.21
N GLY A 131 1.75 -23.24 -2.49
CA GLY A 131 2.27 -23.05 -3.85
C GLY A 131 2.16 -21.64 -4.39
N VAL A 132 1.61 -20.70 -3.62
CA VAL A 132 1.50 -19.28 -4.04
C VAL A 132 2.88 -18.69 -4.28
N TYR A 133 3.82 -18.90 -3.36
CA TYR A 133 5.18 -18.39 -3.52
C TYR A 133 5.82 -18.84 -4.84
N ASP A 134 5.84 -20.14 -5.11
CA ASP A 134 6.48 -20.70 -6.31
C ASP A 134 5.83 -20.17 -7.59
N ARG A 135 4.49 -20.09 -7.61
CA ARG A 135 3.75 -19.58 -8.77
C ARG A 135 4.02 -18.10 -9.03
N VAL A 136 4.07 -17.30 -7.97
CA VAL A 136 4.39 -15.86 -8.09
C VAL A 136 5.81 -15.67 -8.61
N MET A 137 6.80 -16.38 -8.04
CA MET A 137 8.18 -16.30 -8.49
C MET A 137 8.36 -16.74 -9.95
N GLU A 138 7.66 -17.78 -10.38
CA GLU A 138 7.64 -18.19 -11.78
C GLU A 138 7.04 -17.10 -12.69
N ASN A 139 5.91 -16.53 -12.30
CA ASN A 139 5.29 -15.46 -13.07
C ASN A 139 6.17 -14.20 -13.16
N ILE A 140 6.91 -13.86 -12.10
CA ILE A 140 7.90 -12.77 -12.12
C ILE A 140 8.99 -13.05 -13.17
N ARG A 141 9.52 -14.28 -13.22
CA ARG A 141 10.49 -14.66 -14.26
C ARG A 141 9.90 -14.53 -15.66
N ILE A 142 8.65 -14.99 -15.85
CA ILE A 142 7.94 -14.89 -17.13
C ILE A 142 7.78 -13.44 -17.58
N ILE A 143 7.28 -12.53 -16.72
CA ILE A 143 7.09 -11.14 -17.14
C ILE A 143 8.42 -10.42 -17.39
N ARG A 144 9.46 -10.71 -16.63
CA ARG A 144 10.82 -10.18 -16.90
C ARG A 144 11.38 -10.71 -18.23
N ALA A 145 11.22 -11.99 -18.51
CA ALA A 145 11.62 -12.58 -19.80
C ALA A 145 10.84 -12.00 -20.98
N ARG A 146 9.60 -11.53 -20.76
CA ARG A 146 8.78 -10.82 -21.76
C ARG A 146 9.14 -9.34 -21.90
N GLY A 147 10.17 -8.85 -21.20
CA GLY A 147 10.70 -7.50 -21.32
C GLY A 147 10.07 -6.46 -20.40
N TYR A 148 9.38 -6.86 -19.32
CA TYR A 148 8.92 -5.90 -18.33
C TYR A 148 10.10 -5.22 -17.63
N THR A 149 10.22 -3.91 -17.76
CA THR A 149 11.30 -3.08 -17.18
C THR A 149 10.81 -2.10 -16.11
N GLY A 150 9.49 -2.02 -15.90
CA GLY A 150 8.92 -1.17 -14.87
C GLY A 150 9.30 -1.60 -13.45
N GLU A 151 8.94 -0.78 -12.48
CA GLU A 151 9.19 -1.08 -11.07
C GLU A 151 8.37 -2.29 -10.63
N LEU A 152 9.03 -3.24 -9.95
CA LEU A 152 8.39 -4.40 -9.34
C LEU A 152 8.58 -4.31 -7.83
N ILE A 153 7.48 -4.10 -7.10
CA ILE A 153 7.48 -3.95 -5.65
C ILE A 153 6.99 -5.24 -5.00
N ALA A 154 7.79 -5.84 -4.13
CA ALA A 154 7.30 -6.86 -3.22
C ALA A 154 6.47 -6.19 -2.12
N ARG A 155 5.16 -6.48 -2.08
CA ARG A 155 4.24 -5.89 -1.12
C ARG A 155 3.85 -6.90 -0.06
N MET A 156 4.37 -6.70 1.16
CA MET A 156 4.20 -7.60 2.29
C MET A 156 3.04 -7.16 3.19
N THR A 157 2.34 -8.13 3.75
CA THR A 157 1.52 -7.94 4.94
C THR A 157 2.20 -8.65 6.11
N VAL A 158 2.58 -7.88 7.12
CA VAL A 158 3.36 -8.35 8.27
C VAL A 158 2.43 -8.71 9.42
N THR A 159 2.55 -9.93 9.90
CA THR A 159 1.76 -10.47 11.03
C THR A 159 2.69 -10.86 12.18
N GLU A 160 2.15 -11.28 13.32
CA GLU A 160 2.94 -11.77 14.46
C GLU A 160 3.72 -13.08 14.17
N LYS A 161 3.55 -13.64 12.96
CA LYS A 161 4.35 -14.79 12.48
C LYS A 161 5.58 -14.33 11.70
N THR A 162 5.69 -13.05 11.38
CA THR A 162 6.75 -12.49 10.54
C THR A 162 7.95 -12.07 11.37
N ASP A 163 9.11 -12.64 11.07
CA ASP A 163 10.40 -12.01 11.35
C ASP A 163 10.67 -11.01 10.24
N ILE A 164 10.61 -9.71 10.57
CA ILE A 164 10.68 -8.65 9.55
C ILE A 164 12.07 -8.57 8.91
N VAL A 165 13.15 -8.83 9.66
CA VAL A 165 14.52 -8.80 9.15
C VAL A 165 14.73 -9.94 8.16
N GLU A 166 14.37 -11.16 8.56
CA GLU A 166 14.46 -12.33 7.68
C GLU A 166 13.65 -12.14 6.40
N ALA A 167 12.42 -11.65 6.53
CA ALA A 167 11.51 -11.49 5.39
C ALA A 167 12.00 -10.46 4.38
N VAL A 168 12.43 -9.27 4.85
CA VAL A 168 12.97 -8.21 3.98
C VAL A 168 14.28 -8.65 3.33
N HIS A 169 15.22 -9.21 4.09
CA HIS A 169 16.49 -9.70 3.53
C HIS A 169 16.26 -10.82 2.51
N HIS A 170 15.31 -11.74 2.79
CA HIS A 170 14.99 -12.79 1.81
C HIS A 170 14.51 -12.20 0.49
N LEU A 171 13.61 -11.22 0.52
CA LEU A 171 13.10 -10.60 -0.71
C LEU A 171 14.17 -9.75 -1.41
N ALA A 172 15.04 -9.08 -0.66
CA ALA A 172 16.11 -8.25 -1.20
C ALA A 172 17.27 -9.05 -1.82
N SER A 173 17.51 -10.29 -1.36
CA SER A 173 18.68 -11.11 -1.77
C SER A 173 18.30 -12.51 -2.28
N ASN A 174 17.03 -12.73 -2.65
CA ASN A 174 16.57 -14.03 -3.13
C ASN A 174 17.28 -14.43 -4.43
N ALA A 175 17.82 -15.66 -4.48
CA ALA A 175 18.50 -16.21 -5.65
C ALA A 175 17.57 -16.33 -6.88
N ASP A 176 16.27 -16.54 -6.66
CA ASP A 176 15.27 -16.65 -7.73
C ASP A 176 14.95 -15.27 -8.35
N TYR A 177 14.79 -14.26 -7.52
CA TYR A 177 14.57 -12.86 -7.90
C TYR A 177 14.79 -11.94 -6.70
N SER A 178 15.77 -11.05 -6.78
CA SER A 178 16.01 -10.02 -5.76
C SER A 178 15.18 -8.78 -6.07
N PHE A 179 14.29 -8.39 -5.15
CA PHE A 179 13.49 -7.19 -5.29
C PHE A 179 14.31 -5.97 -4.89
N SER A 180 14.42 -5.02 -5.80
CA SER A 180 14.99 -3.69 -5.49
C SER A 180 14.03 -2.85 -4.65
N SER A 181 12.72 -3.02 -4.85
CA SER A 181 11.68 -2.25 -4.18
C SER A 181 10.84 -3.17 -3.29
N ILE A 182 10.81 -2.85 -2.00
CA ILE A 182 10.09 -3.63 -1.00
C ILE A 182 9.22 -2.69 -0.17
N HIS A 183 7.98 -3.06 0.03
CA HIS A 183 7.07 -2.41 0.94
C HIS A 183 6.50 -3.41 1.94
N TRP A 184 6.34 -2.99 3.17
CA TRP A 184 5.58 -3.75 4.16
C TRP A 184 4.61 -2.87 4.91
N GLN A 185 3.51 -3.47 5.32
CA GLN A 185 2.54 -2.88 6.23
C GLN A 185 2.15 -3.91 7.28
N ILE A 186 1.97 -3.47 8.50
CA ILE A 186 1.49 -4.32 9.59
C ILE A 186 0.02 -4.66 9.32
N ASP A 187 -0.33 -5.95 9.47
CA ASP A 187 -1.71 -6.38 9.66
C ASP A 187 -2.19 -5.86 11.01
N ALA A 188 -2.61 -4.61 11.03
CA ALA A 188 -3.09 -3.95 12.23
C ALA A 188 -4.49 -4.42 12.63
N ASN A 189 -5.02 -5.42 11.92
CA ASN A 189 -6.30 -6.05 12.15
C ASN A 189 -7.46 -5.06 12.34
N PHE A 190 -8.24 -4.84 11.31
CA PHE A 190 -9.42 -3.99 11.36
C PHE A 190 -10.64 -4.66 12.00
N ALA A 191 -10.50 -5.88 12.51
CA ALA A 191 -11.53 -6.60 13.24
C ALA A 191 -11.39 -6.44 14.77
N GLY A 192 -12.45 -6.69 15.52
CA GLY A 192 -12.53 -6.50 16.96
C GLY A 192 -11.71 -7.49 17.81
N ASP A 193 -10.98 -8.43 17.21
CA ASP A 193 -10.22 -9.48 17.90
C ASP A 193 -8.79 -9.06 18.30
N PHE A 194 -8.42 -7.80 18.19
CA PHE A 194 -7.06 -7.30 18.45
C PHE A 194 -6.56 -7.68 19.87
N SER A 195 -7.44 -7.66 20.85
CA SER A 195 -7.11 -8.02 22.24
C SER A 195 -6.69 -9.48 22.41
N LEU A 196 -7.08 -10.36 21.47
CA LEU A 196 -6.72 -11.79 21.48
C LEU A 196 -5.35 -12.05 20.87
N ARG A 197 -4.76 -11.07 20.21
CA ARG A 197 -3.48 -11.17 19.52
C ARG A 197 -2.31 -10.99 20.48
N ARG A 198 -1.16 -11.56 20.11
CA ARG A 198 0.10 -11.36 20.84
C ARG A 198 0.88 -10.14 20.32
N PHE A 199 0.18 -9.13 19.82
CA PHE A 199 0.77 -8.00 19.10
C PHE A 199 1.83 -7.27 19.95
N ARG A 200 1.53 -6.93 21.21
CA ARG A 200 2.50 -6.25 22.09
C ARG A 200 3.82 -7.02 22.17
N LYS A 201 3.72 -8.32 22.53
CA LYS A 201 4.93 -9.15 22.69
C LYS A 201 5.75 -9.22 21.40
N TRP A 202 5.08 -9.42 20.28
CA TRP A 202 5.74 -9.47 18.98
C TRP A 202 6.35 -8.12 18.59
N ALA A 203 5.64 -7.01 18.80
CA ALA A 203 6.14 -5.68 18.51
C ALA A 203 7.40 -5.34 19.34
N ASP A 204 7.38 -5.66 20.64
CA ASP A 204 8.48 -5.35 21.55
C ASP A 204 9.70 -6.27 21.34
N ASP A 205 9.48 -7.57 21.11
CA ASP A 205 10.55 -8.58 21.07
C ASP A 205 11.12 -8.81 19.65
N CYS A 206 10.34 -8.53 18.61
CA CYS A 206 10.70 -8.88 17.24
C CYS A 206 10.62 -7.66 16.30
N TYR A 207 9.44 -7.07 16.11
CA TYR A 207 9.23 -6.07 15.06
C TYR A 207 10.04 -4.78 15.30
N ASN A 208 9.90 -4.15 16.46
CA ASN A 208 10.58 -2.88 16.76
C ASN A 208 12.12 -3.03 16.78
N PRO A 209 12.71 -4.08 17.38
CA PRO A 209 14.13 -4.37 17.25
C PRO A 209 14.53 -4.61 15.78
N GLY A 210 13.73 -5.38 15.04
CA GLY A 210 13.98 -5.67 13.63
C GLY A 210 13.97 -4.43 12.75
N ILE A 211 13.06 -3.49 12.99
CA ILE A 211 13.04 -2.21 12.26
C ILE A 211 14.31 -1.40 12.50
N ARG A 212 14.83 -1.37 13.75
CA ARG A 212 16.10 -0.70 14.03
C ARG A 212 17.27 -1.34 13.26
N MET A 213 17.33 -2.68 13.25
CA MET A 213 18.34 -3.42 12.48
C MET A 213 18.24 -3.09 10.98
N LEU A 214 17.03 -3.14 10.42
CA LEU A 214 16.83 -2.83 8.99
C LEU A 214 17.20 -1.39 8.65
N VAL A 215 16.98 -0.42 9.53
CA VAL A 215 17.42 0.98 9.31
C VAL A 215 18.95 1.06 9.34
N ASP A 216 19.60 0.36 10.26
CA ASP A 216 21.07 0.31 10.29
C ASP A 216 21.64 -0.35 9.02
N ASP A 217 21.12 -1.53 8.63
CA ASP A 217 21.54 -2.23 7.41
C ASP A 217 21.31 -1.37 6.15
N TRP A 218 20.21 -0.60 6.11
CA TRP A 218 19.89 0.31 5.02
C TRP A 218 20.91 1.44 4.87
N VAL A 219 21.35 2.01 6.00
CA VAL A 219 22.40 3.06 5.99
C VAL A 219 23.79 2.46 5.74
N ASP A 220 24.09 1.29 6.29
CA ASP A 220 25.34 0.56 6.02
C ASP A 220 25.48 0.25 4.51
N HIS A 221 24.37 -0.10 3.84
CA HIS A 221 24.37 -0.27 2.40
C HIS A 221 24.69 1.04 1.66
N MET A 222 24.15 2.18 2.10
CA MET A 222 24.50 3.48 1.51
C MET A 222 26.00 3.80 1.68
N GLU A 223 26.57 3.48 2.86
CA GLU A 223 27.99 3.70 3.15
C GLU A 223 28.92 2.82 2.29
N THR A 224 28.51 1.58 2.02
CA THR A 224 29.35 0.60 1.32
C THR A 224 29.16 0.60 -0.18
N GLU A 225 27.92 0.76 -0.66
CA GLU A 225 27.53 0.62 -2.06
C GLU A 225 27.24 1.97 -2.74
N GLY A 226 27.11 3.06 -1.99
CA GLY A 226 26.82 4.38 -2.52
C GLY A 226 25.44 4.49 -3.18
N SER A 227 24.47 3.68 -2.73
CA SER A 227 23.10 3.67 -3.29
C SER A 227 22.05 3.48 -2.21
N VAL A 228 20.83 3.96 -2.48
CA VAL A 228 19.70 3.88 -1.55
C VAL A 228 18.78 2.73 -1.96
N LEU A 229 18.67 1.71 -1.10
CA LEU A 229 17.72 0.62 -1.31
C LEU A 229 16.29 1.18 -1.26
N ARG A 230 15.44 0.73 -2.18
CA ARG A 230 14.06 1.20 -2.29
C ARG A 230 13.14 0.47 -1.32
N TRP A 231 13.42 0.60 -0.04
CA TRP A 231 12.58 0.10 1.05
C TRP A 231 11.60 1.22 1.42
N TYR A 232 10.41 1.14 0.86
CA TYR A 232 9.40 2.20 0.89
C TYR A 232 9.07 2.77 2.27
N PRO A 233 8.96 1.95 3.35
CA PRO A 233 8.72 2.49 4.69
C PRO A 233 9.80 3.43 5.22
N PHE A 234 10.99 3.45 4.59
CA PHE A 234 12.09 4.32 4.98
C PHE A 234 12.27 5.52 4.04
N LEU A 235 11.94 5.37 2.74
CA LEU A 235 12.19 6.40 1.71
C LEU A 235 11.46 7.69 2.02
N ASP A 236 10.12 7.67 2.03
CA ASP A 236 9.31 8.86 2.22
C ASP A 236 9.52 9.52 3.59
N PRO A 237 9.57 8.76 4.72
CA PRO A 237 9.87 9.36 6.01
C PRO A 237 11.26 9.98 6.11
N MET A 238 12.28 9.36 5.50
CA MET A 238 13.65 9.93 5.50
C MET A 238 13.72 11.18 4.63
N GLU A 239 13.08 11.17 3.47
CA GLU A 239 12.98 12.35 2.60
C GLU A 239 12.34 13.53 3.35
N ASP A 240 11.24 13.30 4.09
CA ASP A 240 10.61 14.33 4.90
C ASP A 240 11.52 14.83 6.03
N LEU A 241 12.26 13.95 6.69
CA LEU A 241 13.23 14.35 7.73
C LEU A 241 14.40 15.18 7.16
N LEU A 242 14.87 14.86 5.97
CA LEU A 242 15.93 15.59 5.28
C LEU A 242 15.50 17.02 4.93
N TYR A 243 14.26 17.18 4.46
CA TYR A 243 13.71 18.46 4.01
C TYR A 243 12.83 19.15 5.06
N GLU A 244 12.71 18.60 6.25
CA GLU A 244 11.89 19.13 7.36
C GLU A 244 10.42 19.36 6.95
N ARG A 245 9.88 18.41 6.14
CA ARG A 245 8.50 18.47 5.67
C ARG A 245 7.55 17.78 6.65
N GLU A 246 6.35 18.33 6.76
CA GLU A 246 5.26 17.69 7.51
C GLU A 246 4.53 16.67 6.64
N SER A 247 4.30 15.51 7.20
CA SER A 247 3.53 14.47 6.54
C SER A 247 2.02 14.68 6.67
N ARG A 248 1.29 14.27 5.63
CA ARG A 248 -0.16 14.16 5.64
C ARG A 248 -0.53 12.85 4.95
N LEU A 249 -1.22 11.93 5.67
CA LEU A 249 -1.63 10.62 5.12
C LEU A 249 -0.77 10.19 3.92
N ARG A 250 0.39 9.62 4.16
CA ARG A 250 1.45 9.38 3.17
C ARG A 250 0.96 8.68 1.90
N CYS A 251 -0.04 7.80 2.02
CA CYS A 251 -0.66 7.12 0.88
C CYS A 251 -1.57 8.03 0.03
N GLY A 252 -1.77 9.30 0.41
CA GLY A 252 -2.60 10.25 -0.32
C GLY A 252 -4.11 10.08 -0.16
N SER A 253 -4.58 9.09 0.64
CA SER A 253 -6.01 8.81 0.81
C SER A 253 -6.81 10.04 1.16
N GLY A 254 -7.89 10.29 0.41
CA GLY A 254 -8.84 11.36 0.63
C GLY A 254 -8.39 12.76 0.25
N TYR A 255 -7.23 12.94 -0.43
CA TYR A 255 -6.82 14.26 -0.92
C TYR A 255 -5.98 14.23 -2.21
N ALA A 256 -5.29 13.15 -2.49
CA ALA A 256 -4.47 12.98 -3.70
C ALA A 256 -4.69 11.61 -4.35
N ASN A 257 -5.18 10.64 -3.58
CA ASN A 257 -5.48 9.28 -4.02
C ASN A 257 -6.90 8.92 -3.61
N TYR A 258 -7.69 8.48 -4.58
CA TYR A 258 -9.10 8.11 -4.42
C TYR A 258 -9.37 6.72 -4.99
N THR A 259 -10.55 6.18 -4.70
CA THR A 259 -10.95 4.85 -5.19
C THR A 259 -12.25 4.96 -5.98
N ILE A 260 -12.22 4.51 -7.22
CA ILE A 260 -13.41 4.37 -8.08
C ILE A 260 -13.96 2.96 -7.86
N MET A 261 -15.18 2.88 -7.38
CA MET A 261 -15.87 1.64 -7.04
C MET A 261 -16.55 1.03 -8.26
N THR A 262 -17.03 -0.18 -8.10
CA THR A 262 -17.65 -1.01 -9.16
C THR A 262 -18.93 -0.42 -9.77
N ASP A 263 -19.59 0.50 -9.07
CA ASP A 263 -20.73 1.27 -9.55
C ASP A 263 -20.41 2.66 -10.11
N GLY A 264 -19.12 3.10 -9.98
CA GLY A 264 -18.65 4.42 -10.39
C GLY A 264 -18.67 5.48 -9.28
N ASN A 265 -19.13 5.17 -8.08
CA ASN A 265 -18.95 6.04 -6.93
C ASN A 265 -17.46 6.16 -6.57
N ILE A 266 -17.08 7.31 -6.02
CA ILE A 266 -15.70 7.62 -5.65
C ILE A 266 -15.59 7.71 -4.13
N GLY A 267 -14.72 6.88 -3.56
CA GLY A 267 -14.39 6.90 -2.14
C GLY A 267 -12.98 7.39 -1.88
N PRO A 268 -12.63 7.70 -0.62
CA PRO A 268 -11.34 8.28 -0.28
C PRO A 268 -10.20 7.24 -0.20
N CYS A 269 -10.52 5.93 -0.14
CA CYS A 269 -9.54 4.87 0.12
C CYS A 269 -10.09 3.51 -0.31
N PRO A 270 -9.28 2.59 -0.86
CA PRO A 270 -9.74 1.25 -1.24
C PRO A 270 -10.19 0.38 -0.06
N VAL A 271 -9.77 0.69 1.18
CA VAL A 271 -10.27 0.01 2.39
C VAL A 271 -11.66 0.53 2.81
N MET A 272 -12.11 1.66 2.27
CA MET A 272 -13.39 2.31 2.60
C MET A 272 -14.47 2.08 1.53
N ILE A 273 -14.32 1.05 0.70
CA ILE A 273 -15.32 0.66 -0.30
C ILE A 273 -16.65 0.37 0.40
N GLY A 274 -17.73 0.98 -0.09
CA GLY A 274 -19.09 0.78 0.46
C GLY A 274 -19.44 1.66 1.66
N MET A 275 -18.50 2.45 2.20
CA MET A 275 -18.81 3.41 3.27
C MET A 275 -19.49 4.65 2.69
N SER A 276 -20.80 4.58 2.41
CA SER A 276 -21.55 5.55 1.60
C SER A 276 -21.47 6.98 2.12
N GLN A 277 -21.38 7.19 3.43
CA GLN A 277 -21.25 8.52 4.05
C GLN A 277 -19.91 9.22 3.75
N TYR A 278 -18.95 8.51 3.16
CA TYR A 278 -17.63 9.03 2.75
C TYR A 278 -17.46 9.07 1.24
N TYR A 279 -18.51 8.85 0.47
CA TYR A 279 -18.46 9.06 -0.97
C TYR A 279 -18.21 10.52 -1.29
N VAL A 280 -17.21 10.79 -2.08
CA VAL A 280 -16.77 12.16 -2.45
C VAL A 280 -17.17 12.55 -3.86
N GLY A 281 -17.84 11.66 -4.59
CA GLY A 281 -18.30 11.92 -5.95
C GLY A 281 -18.71 10.67 -6.70
N HIS A 282 -18.96 10.84 -8.00
CA HIS A 282 -19.27 9.78 -8.95
C HIS A 282 -18.71 10.13 -10.32
N ILE A 283 -18.10 9.18 -11.03
CA ILE A 283 -17.41 9.41 -12.32
C ILE A 283 -18.26 10.04 -13.41
N SER A 284 -19.59 9.92 -13.35
CA SER A 284 -20.51 10.51 -14.37
C SER A 284 -20.81 11.99 -14.17
N ARG A 285 -20.51 12.56 -12.99
CA ARG A 285 -20.93 13.94 -12.64
C ARG A 285 -19.90 14.77 -11.90
N SER A 286 -18.84 14.14 -11.38
CA SER A 286 -17.78 14.83 -10.63
C SER A 286 -16.62 15.19 -11.53
N HIS A 287 -15.85 16.21 -11.15
CA HIS A 287 -14.58 16.54 -11.78
C HIS A 287 -13.41 15.97 -10.96
N PRO A 288 -12.44 15.27 -11.57
CA PRO A 288 -11.39 14.56 -10.84
C PRO A 288 -10.50 15.46 -9.97
N LEU A 289 -10.38 16.74 -10.30
CA LEU A 289 -9.57 17.71 -9.54
C LEU A 289 -10.37 18.49 -8.49
N GLU A 290 -11.68 18.24 -8.38
CA GLU A 290 -12.59 18.98 -7.49
C GLU A 290 -13.28 18.06 -6.47
N LEU A 291 -12.72 16.87 -6.24
CA LEU A 291 -13.26 15.93 -5.27
C LEU A 291 -13.07 16.44 -3.84
N ASP A 292 -14.09 16.24 -3.02
CA ASP A 292 -14.04 16.60 -1.60
C ASP A 292 -12.90 15.88 -0.88
N HIS A 293 -12.26 16.58 0.05
CA HIS A 293 -11.23 16.00 0.89
C HIS A 293 -11.83 15.32 2.13
N VAL A 294 -11.37 14.11 2.40
CA VAL A 294 -11.65 13.41 3.65
C VAL A 294 -10.37 13.42 4.49
N ILE A 295 -10.43 14.06 5.65
CA ILE A 295 -9.26 14.30 6.50
C ILE A 295 -9.33 13.49 7.81
N ILE A 296 -8.17 13.29 8.42
CA ILE A 296 -8.07 12.70 9.78
C ILE A 296 -8.78 13.58 10.81
N ARG A 297 -9.24 12.95 11.88
CA ARG A 297 -10.01 13.59 12.97
C ARG A 297 -9.53 13.09 14.34
N GLY A 298 -10.06 13.77 15.37
CA GLY A 298 -9.87 13.34 16.75
C GLY A 298 -8.41 13.41 17.21
N GLU A 299 -7.98 12.50 18.06
CA GLU A 299 -6.67 12.53 18.74
C GLU A 299 -5.47 12.63 17.79
N CYS A 300 -5.58 12.15 16.55
CA CYS A 300 -4.50 12.25 15.56
C CYS A 300 -4.22 13.70 15.14
N THR A 301 -5.18 14.62 15.29
CA THR A 301 -4.98 16.05 14.91
C THR A 301 -3.99 16.75 15.82
N ASP A 302 -3.94 16.37 17.09
CA ASP A 302 -3.11 16.99 18.13
C ASP A 302 -1.96 16.07 18.59
N CYS A 303 -1.73 14.99 17.85
CA CYS A 303 -0.69 14.00 18.18
C CYS A 303 0.71 14.56 18.01
N GLY A 304 1.59 14.36 18.99
CA GLY A 304 2.97 14.86 18.99
C GLY A 304 3.87 14.33 17.87
N ILE A 305 3.49 13.21 17.24
CA ILE A 305 4.22 12.63 16.08
C ILE A 305 3.45 12.82 14.76
N ARG A 306 2.41 13.66 14.72
CA ARG A 306 1.58 13.88 13.52
C ARG A 306 2.41 14.29 12.32
N THR A 307 3.36 15.19 12.50
CA THR A 307 4.22 15.72 11.44
C THR A 307 5.04 14.63 10.76
N PHE A 308 5.38 13.54 11.47
CA PHE A 308 6.04 12.36 10.93
C PHE A 308 5.06 11.31 10.43
N CYS A 309 4.03 10.98 11.22
CA CYS A 309 3.09 9.90 10.95
C CYS A 309 2.06 10.25 9.86
N GLY A 310 1.63 11.50 9.78
CA GLY A 310 0.58 11.96 8.88
C GLY A 310 -0.82 11.44 9.19
N GLY A 311 -1.01 10.72 10.31
CA GLY A 311 -2.28 10.07 10.68
C GLY A 311 -2.40 8.61 10.27
N ARG A 312 -1.33 7.99 9.82
CA ARG A 312 -1.12 6.61 9.39
C ARG A 312 -2.15 6.08 8.38
N CYS A 313 -3.39 5.85 8.79
CA CYS A 313 -4.44 5.21 7.99
C CYS A 313 -5.77 5.94 8.21
N LEU A 314 -6.35 6.46 7.11
CA LEU A 314 -7.62 7.18 7.14
C LEU A 314 -8.75 6.31 7.66
N TYR A 315 -8.83 5.05 7.19
CA TYR A 315 -9.85 4.10 7.63
C TYR A 315 -9.79 3.89 9.15
N SER A 316 -8.63 3.56 9.72
CA SER A 316 -8.51 3.33 11.16
C SER A 316 -8.71 4.60 11.99
N ASN A 317 -8.38 5.77 11.45
CA ASN A 317 -8.66 7.05 12.09
C ASN A 317 -10.16 7.34 12.18
N ILE A 318 -10.91 7.03 11.12
CA ILE A 318 -12.35 7.27 11.04
C ILE A 318 -13.16 6.25 11.84
N THR A 319 -12.88 4.96 11.64
CA THR A 319 -13.66 3.86 12.24
C THR A 319 -13.27 3.56 13.67
N GLN A 320 -12.01 3.89 14.05
CA GLN A 320 -11.45 3.60 15.36
C GLN A 320 -11.71 2.15 15.82
N PRO A 321 -11.27 1.16 15.03
CA PRO A 321 -11.64 -0.24 15.23
C PRO A 321 -11.03 -0.84 16.51
N TRP A 322 -10.17 -0.08 17.19
CA TRP A 322 -9.44 -0.51 18.39
C TRP A 322 -9.71 0.42 19.55
N GLY A 323 -9.60 -0.12 20.77
CA GLY A 323 -9.55 0.67 21.99
C GLY A 323 -8.29 1.55 22.07
N VAL A 324 -8.25 2.45 23.03
CA VAL A 324 -7.11 3.38 23.23
C VAL A 324 -5.79 2.62 23.44
N ALA A 325 -5.84 1.51 24.23
CA ALA A 325 -4.66 0.70 24.54
C ALA A 325 -4.08 0.01 23.29
N GLU A 326 -4.93 -0.60 22.48
CA GLU A 326 -4.55 -1.30 21.25
C GLU A 326 -4.04 -0.33 20.19
N ARG A 327 -4.70 0.82 20.03
CA ARG A 327 -4.22 1.90 19.16
C ARG A 327 -2.84 2.39 19.60
N GLY A 328 -2.60 2.52 20.89
CA GLY A 328 -1.28 2.86 21.45
C GLY A 328 -0.18 1.88 21.04
N LEU A 329 -0.50 0.58 20.91
CA LEU A 329 0.47 -0.42 20.42
C LEU A 329 0.87 -0.19 18.98
N VAL A 330 -0.10 0.07 18.10
CA VAL A 330 0.17 0.38 16.69
C VAL A 330 0.91 1.71 16.56
N CYS A 331 0.54 2.74 17.31
CA CYS A 331 1.30 3.99 17.34
C CYS A 331 2.74 3.79 17.83
N GLY A 332 2.97 2.88 18.78
CA GLY A 332 4.30 2.55 19.29
C GLY A 332 5.25 1.99 18.23
N THR A 333 4.74 1.25 17.22
CA THR A 333 5.58 0.78 16.12
C THR A 333 6.04 1.95 15.22
N ILE A 334 5.17 2.93 15.02
CA ILE A 334 5.51 4.14 14.26
C ILE A 334 6.53 5.00 15.01
N GLU A 335 6.38 5.15 16.33
CA GLU A 335 7.36 5.85 17.17
C GLU A 335 8.73 5.16 17.12
N SER A 336 8.76 3.83 17.16
CA SER A 336 9.99 3.05 17.04
C SER A 336 10.68 3.30 15.71
N LEU A 337 9.95 3.28 14.59
CA LEU A 337 10.46 3.63 13.27
C LEU A 337 10.98 5.07 13.23
N ARG A 338 10.21 6.03 13.75
CA ARG A 338 10.61 7.44 13.81
C ARG A 338 11.93 7.61 14.57
N HIS A 339 12.08 6.97 15.72
CA HIS A 339 13.30 7.05 16.51
C HIS A 339 14.51 6.46 15.76
N ALA A 340 14.32 5.32 15.10
CA ALA A 340 15.38 4.68 14.31
C ALA A 340 15.84 5.60 13.16
N LEU A 341 14.91 6.17 12.39
CA LEU A 341 15.25 7.07 11.28
C LEU A 341 15.88 8.39 11.74
N ILE A 342 15.41 8.96 12.86
CA ILE A 342 16.02 10.17 13.44
C ILE A 342 17.45 9.86 13.91
N ALA A 343 17.68 8.71 14.52
CA ALA A 343 19.04 8.30 14.94
C ALA A 343 19.99 8.09 13.73
N ALA A 344 19.45 7.62 12.61
CA ALA A 344 20.20 7.40 11.36
C ALA A 344 20.45 8.71 10.57
N LEU A 345 19.61 9.74 10.75
CA LEU A 345 19.63 10.97 9.96
C LEU A 345 21.02 11.66 9.89
N PRO A 346 21.81 11.76 10.99
CA PRO A 346 23.15 12.36 10.90
C PRO A 346 24.10 11.59 9.97
N ARG A 347 24.02 10.24 9.92
CA ARG A 347 24.79 9.42 9.00
C ARG A 347 24.41 9.69 7.55
N VAL A 348 23.09 9.71 7.28
CA VAL A 348 22.55 10.00 5.94
C VAL A 348 22.97 11.40 5.46
N ARG A 349 22.86 12.43 6.32
CA ARG A 349 23.30 13.80 5.98
C ARG A 349 24.79 13.84 5.65
N ARG A 350 25.64 13.17 6.43
CA ARG A 350 27.08 13.07 6.15
C ARG A 350 27.34 12.46 4.78
N LEU A 351 26.67 11.36 4.42
CA LEU A 351 26.83 10.71 3.11
C LEU A 351 26.43 11.62 1.95
N ILE A 352 25.41 12.45 2.15
CA ILE A 352 25.00 13.47 1.18
C ILE A 352 26.06 14.57 1.07
N ASP A 353 26.58 15.07 2.19
CA ASP A 353 27.63 16.11 2.22
C ASP A 353 28.94 15.63 1.59
N GLU A 354 29.27 14.35 1.74
CA GLU A 354 30.43 13.67 1.13
C GLU A 354 30.20 13.33 -0.36
N GLY A 355 28.97 13.45 -0.85
CA GLY A 355 28.60 13.11 -2.23
C GLY A 355 28.53 11.61 -2.52
N THR A 356 28.48 10.75 -1.49
CA THR A 356 28.34 9.30 -1.63
C THR A 356 26.95 8.94 -2.17
N ILE A 357 25.93 9.64 -1.71
CA ILE A 357 24.54 9.59 -2.21
C ILE A 357 24.04 11.03 -2.46
N VAL A 358 22.94 11.16 -3.16
CA VAL A 358 22.29 12.48 -3.36
C VAL A 358 20.86 12.48 -2.85
N PRO A 359 20.28 13.64 -2.48
CA PRO A 359 18.90 13.71 -2.00
C PRO A 359 17.87 13.12 -2.99
N GLY A 360 18.17 13.16 -4.29
CA GLY A 360 17.34 12.57 -5.33
C GLY A 360 17.24 11.04 -5.29
N ASP A 361 18.15 10.35 -4.62
CA ASP A 361 18.13 8.88 -4.49
C ASP A 361 16.97 8.38 -3.63
N PHE A 362 16.39 9.25 -2.80
CA PHE A 362 15.17 8.95 -2.03
C PHE A 362 13.88 9.12 -2.86
N ALA A 363 13.99 9.68 -4.08
CA ALA A 363 12.81 9.88 -4.93
C ALA A 363 12.14 8.54 -5.29
N HIS A 364 10.83 8.50 -5.15
CA HIS A 364 10.02 7.32 -5.44
C HIS A 364 8.65 7.74 -5.97
N GLU A 365 7.91 6.79 -6.54
CA GLU A 365 6.54 7.04 -6.97
C GLU A 365 5.65 7.29 -5.75
N LYS A 366 5.10 8.51 -5.66
CA LYS A 366 4.16 8.88 -4.58
C LYS A 366 2.78 8.28 -4.85
N PHE A 367 2.04 8.04 -3.78
CA PHE A 367 0.62 7.64 -3.81
C PHE A 367 0.33 6.33 -4.57
N ASN A 368 1.30 5.44 -4.66
CA ASN A 368 1.14 4.11 -5.25
C ASN A 368 0.56 3.06 -4.27
N GLY A 369 0.22 3.47 -3.06
CA GLY A 369 -0.28 2.58 -2.00
C GLY A 369 0.82 1.96 -1.14
N CYS A 370 2.08 2.31 -1.36
CA CYS A 370 3.23 1.84 -0.60
C CYS A 370 3.79 2.85 0.41
N GLU A 371 3.21 4.02 0.55
CA GLU A 371 3.67 5.03 1.52
C GLU A 371 2.91 4.99 2.84
N ILE A 372 1.99 4.04 3.00
CA ILE A 372 1.38 3.85 4.31
C ILE A 372 2.47 3.48 5.30
N ILE A 373 2.58 4.26 6.37
CA ILE A 373 3.57 4.00 7.41
C ILE A 373 3.16 2.74 8.17
N PRO A 374 4.03 1.75 8.29
CA PRO A 374 3.68 0.43 8.85
C PRO A 374 3.26 0.48 10.30
#